data_03f3035ab0519fd443d8764299a85fa6
#
_entry.id   03f3035ab0519fd443d8764299a85fa6
#
_cell.length_a   1.000
_cell.length_b   1.000
_cell.length_c   1.000
_cell.angle_alpha   90.00
_cell.angle_beta   90.00
_cell.angle_gamma   90.00
#
_symmetry.space_group_name_H-M   'P 1'
#
loop_
_entity.id
_entity.type
_entity.pdbx_description
1 polymer ?
#
loop_
_entity_poly.entity_id
_entity_poly.type
_entity_poly.pdbx_seq_one_letter_code
_entity_poly.pdbx_strand_id
1 'polypeptide(L)'
;MEDNQVPLQVEIDEVVARGLYTNLALITHSETEFLLDFLFLQPQTPKTKVLTRLITSPVHAKRLLWALKDNIDKYEARHGAIKAEQASAEPRAGVYQ
;
A
#
# COMPACT_ATOMS: atom_id res chain seq x y z
N MET A 1 16.08 -20.48 27.26
CA MET A 1 16.14 -19.04 27.22
C MET A 1 14.77 -18.42 27.30
N GLU A 2 14.68 -17.46 28.11
CA GLU A 2 13.41 -16.89 28.34
C GLU A 2 13.00 -15.93 27.22
N ASP A 3 11.76 -16.00 26.85
CA ASP A 3 11.22 -15.12 25.85
C ASP A 3 10.86 -13.80 26.50
N ASN A 4 11.57 -12.75 26.14
CA ASN A 4 11.35 -11.43 26.72
C ASN A 4 10.36 -10.58 25.94
N GLN A 5 9.66 -11.18 24.99
CA GLN A 5 8.75 -10.42 24.21
C GLN A 5 7.52 -10.03 25.00
N VAL A 6 7.18 -8.77 24.92
CA VAL A 6 5.94 -8.26 25.48
C VAL A 6 4.85 -8.44 24.44
N PRO A 7 3.66 -8.90 24.84
CA PRO A 7 2.58 -8.99 23.85
C PRO A 7 2.32 -7.65 23.20
N LEU A 8 2.23 -7.64 21.90
CA LEU A 8 1.97 -6.43 21.16
C LEU A 8 0.50 -6.06 21.27
N GLN A 9 0.23 -4.85 21.71
CA GLN A 9 -1.11 -4.31 21.74
C GLN A 9 -1.20 -3.22 20.71
N VAL A 10 -2.15 -3.36 19.79
CA VAL A 10 -2.30 -2.41 18.71
C VAL A 10 -3.62 -1.67 18.90
N GLU A 11 -3.53 -0.36 18.91
CA GLU A 11 -4.70 0.49 19.04
C GLU A 11 -4.85 1.32 17.79
N ILE A 12 -6.06 1.73 17.51
CA ILE A 12 -6.33 2.57 16.36
C ILE A 12 -7.34 3.63 16.75
N ASP A 13 -7.03 4.89 16.41
CA ASP A 13 -7.94 6.00 16.65
C ASP A 13 -9.13 5.93 15.70
N GLU A 14 -10.27 6.47 16.14
CA GLU A 14 -11.47 6.44 15.33
C GLU A 14 -11.29 7.10 13.97
N VAL A 15 -10.56 8.20 13.93
CA VAL A 15 -10.34 8.90 12.66
C VAL A 15 -9.53 8.03 11.71
N VAL A 16 -8.48 7.41 12.23
CA VAL A 16 -7.63 6.54 11.42
C VAL A 16 -8.40 5.30 10.98
N ALA A 17 -9.27 4.80 11.87
CA ALA A 17 -10.05 3.58 11.58
C ALA A 17 -11.01 3.77 10.41
N ARG A 18 -11.42 5.01 10.12
CA ARG A 18 -12.29 5.26 8.97
C ARG A 18 -11.60 4.96 7.65
N GLY A 19 -10.29 5.09 7.64
CA GLY A 19 -9.50 4.79 6.46
C GLY A 19 -9.65 5.82 5.36
N LEU A 20 -8.89 5.60 4.31
CA LEU A 20 -8.97 6.37 3.10
C LEU A 20 -9.13 5.39 1.95
N TYR A 21 -10.13 5.61 1.12
CA TYR A 21 -10.30 4.76 -0.05
C TYR A 21 -9.35 5.22 -1.14
N THR A 22 -8.54 4.30 -1.63
CA THR A 22 -7.59 4.60 -2.69
C THR A 22 -7.69 3.52 -3.77
N ASN A 23 -7.39 3.90 -4.99
CA ASN A 23 -7.41 2.97 -6.09
C ASN A 23 -6.15 3.03 -6.95
N LEU A 24 -5.16 3.78 -6.49
CA LEU A 24 -3.90 3.90 -7.21
C LEU A 24 -2.79 4.12 -6.21
N ALA A 25 -1.68 3.45 -6.42
CA ALA A 25 -0.48 3.66 -5.63
C ALA A 25 0.69 3.92 -6.56
N LEU A 26 1.40 4.99 -6.31
CA LEU A 26 2.64 5.30 -7.00
C LEU A 26 3.77 5.05 -6.03
N ILE A 27 4.71 4.23 -6.44
CA ILE A 27 5.77 3.79 -5.54
C ILE A 27 7.10 4.21 -6.13
N THR A 28 7.88 4.91 -5.33
CA THR A 28 9.23 5.31 -5.71
C THR A 28 10.18 4.95 -4.59
N HIS A 29 11.45 5.00 -4.88
CA HIS A 29 12.43 4.63 -3.86
C HIS A 29 13.74 5.39 -4.08
N SER A 30 14.46 5.49 -3.01
CA SER A 30 15.88 5.84 -3.03
C SER A 30 16.64 4.64 -2.50
N GLU A 31 17.92 4.82 -2.26
CA GLU A 31 18.73 3.75 -1.70
C GLU A 31 18.29 3.38 -0.27
N THR A 32 17.74 4.34 0.45
CA THR A 32 17.44 4.16 1.87
C THR A 32 15.97 4.05 2.19
N GLU A 33 15.08 4.50 1.30
CA GLU A 33 13.67 4.58 1.63
C GLU A 33 12.78 4.24 0.46
N PHE A 34 11.61 3.72 0.77
CA PHE A 34 10.52 3.56 -0.18
C PHE A 34 9.42 4.54 0.17
N LEU A 35 8.86 5.16 -0.85
CA LEU A 35 7.73 6.07 -0.72
C LEU A 35 6.53 5.44 -1.42
N LEU A 36 5.44 5.31 -0.67
CA LEU A 36 4.20 4.78 -1.21
C LEU A 36 3.18 5.90 -1.17
N ASP A 37 2.78 6.38 -2.33
CA ASP A 37 1.81 7.46 -2.43
C ASP A 37 0.49 6.90 -2.91
N PHE A 38 -0.53 7.10 -2.11
CA PHE A 38 -1.85 6.55 -2.39
C PHE A 38 -2.78 7.67 -2.84
N LEU A 39 -3.52 7.38 -3.91
CA LEU A 39 -4.37 8.36 -4.55
C LEU A 39 -5.74 7.76 -4.83
N PHE A 40 -6.71 8.62 -5.02
CA PHE A 40 -8.00 8.21 -5.55
C PHE A 40 -8.17 8.87 -6.91
N LEU A 41 -8.18 8.05 -7.93
CA LEU A 41 -8.30 8.50 -9.30
C LEU A 41 -9.75 8.37 -9.73
N GLN A 42 -10.32 9.49 -10.17
CA GLN A 42 -11.69 9.52 -10.67
C GLN A 42 -11.67 9.53 -12.18
N PRO A 43 -12.58 8.80 -12.81
CA PRO A 43 -12.69 8.87 -14.27
C PRO A 43 -12.97 10.29 -14.72
N GLN A 44 -12.37 10.68 -15.83
CA GLN A 44 -12.61 11.97 -16.47
C GLN A 44 -12.10 13.15 -15.66
N THR A 45 -11.40 12.91 -14.60
CA THR A 45 -10.78 13.98 -13.81
C THR A 45 -9.30 13.99 -14.14
N PRO A 46 -8.81 15.04 -14.82
CA PRO A 46 -7.43 15.03 -15.29
C PRO A 46 -6.39 15.24 -14.19
N LYS A 47 -6.83 15.63 -13.00
CA LYS A 47 -5.91 15.91 -11.91
C LYS A 47 -6.29 15.09 -10.71
N THR A 48 -5.29 14.62 -9.99
CA THR A 48 -5.50 13.95 -8.74
C THR A 48 -4.40 14.39 -7.79
N LYS A 49 -4.67 14.20 -6.52
CA LYS A 49 -3.71 14.55 -5.47
C LYS A 49 -3.34 13.31 -4.70
N VAL A 50 -2.12 13.32 -4.19
CA VAL A 50 -1.72 12.30 -3.24
C VAL A 50 -2.52 12.50 -1.97
N LEU A 51 -3.24 11.47 -1.55
CA LEU A 51 -4.00 11.51 -0.32
C LEU A 51 -3.13 11.25 0.88
N THR A 52 -2.22 10.32 0.76
CA THR A 52 -1.31 10.02 1.85
C THR A 52 -0.02 9.44 1.29
N ARG A 53 1.06 9.78 1.94
CA ARG A 53 2.37 9.25 1.60
C ARG A 53 2.89 8.48 2.80
N LEU A 54 3.32 7.26 2.54
CA LEU A 54 3.97 6.45 3.55
C LEU A 54 5.42 6.29 3.18
N ILE A 55 6.28 6.44 4.15
CA ILE A 55 7.72 6.30 3.95
C ILE A 55 8.18 5.15 4.82
N THR A 56 8.91 4.23 4.21
CA THR A 56 9.36 3.07 4.96
C THR A 56 10.73 2.62 4.45
N SER A 57 11.35 1.73 5.20
CA SER A 57 12.66 1.20 4.83
C SER A 57 12.51 0.12 3.76
N PRO A 58 13.60 -0.17 3.04
CA PRO A 58 13.57 -1.28 2.08
C PRO A 58 13.17 -2.60 2.72
N VAL A 59 13.62 -2.88 3.94
CA VAL A 59 13.28 -4.12 4.62
C VAL A 59 11.78 -4.19 4.87
N HIS A 60 11.19 -3.09 5.35
CA HIS A 60 9.76 -3.07 5.60
C HIS A 60 8.95 -3.11 4.32
N ALA A 61 9.45 -2.50 3.26
CA ALA A 61 8.77 -2.59 1.97
C ALA A 61 8.69 -4.04 1.51
N LYS A 62 9.78 -4.79 1.72
CA LYS A 62 9.79 -6.20 1.36
C LYS A 62 8.80 -6.99 2.21
N ARG A 63 8.76 -6.71 3.49
CA ARG A 63 7.82 -7.38 4.39
C ARG A 63 6.38 -7.04 4.06
N LEU A 64 6.13 -5.80 3.66
CA LEU A 64 4.80 -5.40 3.22
C LEU A 64 4.37 -6.18 1.99
N LEU A 65 5.28 -6.35 1.04
CA LEU A 65 4.99 -7.15 -0.15
C LEU A 65 4.57 -8.56 0.24
N TRP A 66 5.31 -9.19 1.14
CA TRP A 66 4.99 -10.55 1.56
C TRP A 66 3.66 -10.62 2.30
N ALA A 67 3.40 -9.66 3.17
CA ALA A 67 2.15 -9.64 3.93
C ALA A 67 0.96 -9.45 3.00
N LEU A 68 1.09 -8.57 2.03
CA LEU A 68 0.03 -8.33 1.06
C LEU A 68 -0.20 -9.56 0.21
N LYS A 69 0.88 -10.17 -0.27
CA LYS A 69 0.76 -11.38 -1.07
C LYS A 69 0.06 -12.49 -0.30
N ASP A 70 0.42 -12.66 0.96
CA ASP A 70 -0.19 -13.70 1.78
C ASP A 70 -1.70 -13.49 1.90
N ASN A 71 -2.11 -12.25 2.11
CA ASN A 71 -3.54 -11.95 2.23
C ASN A 71 -4.27 -12.07 0.89
N ILE A 72 -3.63 -11.71 -0.20
CA ILE A 72 -4.22 -11.91 -1.52
C ILE A 72 -4.42 -13.40 -1.77
N ASP A 73 -3.43 -14.22 -1.43
CA ASP A 73 -3.55 -15.66 -1.61
C ASP A 73 -4.71 -16.23 -0.81
N LYS A 74 -4.86 -15.77 0.44
CA LYS A 74 -5.98 -16.22 1.28
C LYS A 74 -7.32 -15.78 0.71
N TYR A 75 -7.38 -14.56 0.22
CA TYR A 75 -8.59 -14.05 -0.39
C TYR A 75 -8.97 -14.90 -1.60
N GLU A 76 -8.00 -15.17 -2.47
CA GLU A 76 -8.27 -15.90 -3.70
C GLU A 76 -8.63 -17.35 -3.42
N ALA A 77 -8.08 -17.94 -2.36
CA ALA A 77 -8.46 -19.30 -1.99
C ALA A 77 -9.93 -19.38 -1.58
N ARG A 78 -10.47 -18.32 -1.01
CA ARG A 78 -11.84 -18.31 -0.52
C ARG A 78 -12.84 -17.78 -1.54
N HIS A 79 -12.44 -16.80 -2.33
CA HIS A 79 -13.37 -16.05 -3.18
C HIS A 79 -13.07 -16.17 -4.67
N GLY A 80 -12.02 -16.89 -5.03
CA GLY A 80 -11.63 -17.04 -6.42
C GLY A 80 -10.62 -15.99 -6.84
N ALA A 81 -10.03 -16.18 -7.99
CA ALA A 81 -8.95 -15.34 -8.48
C ALA A 81 -9.43 -13.92 -8.67
N ILE A 82 -8.60 -12.99 -8.23
CA ILE A 82 -8.84 -11.58 -8.48
C ILE A 82 -8.48 -11.32 -9.94
N LYS A 83 -9.43 -10.77 -10.68
CA LYS A 83 -9.21 -10.47 -12.08
C LYS A 83 -8.73 -9.04 -12.19
N ALA A 84 -7.45 -8.88 -12.37
CA ALA A 84 -6.85 -7.57 -12.52
C ALA A 84 -5.83 -7.66 -13.62
N GLU A 85 -5.86 -6.67 -14.49
CA GLU A 85 -4.84 -6.61 -15.53
C GLU A 85 -3.58 -6.04 -14.94
N GLN A 86 -2.48 -6.75 -15.17
CA GLN A 86 -1.19 -6.22 -14.76
C GLN A 86 -0.77 -5.16 -15.75
N ALA A 87 -0.63 -3.95 -15.28
CA ALA A 87 -0.20 -2.86 -16.14
C ALA A 87 1.23 -3.12 -16.58
N SER A 88 1.46 -2.94 -17.87
CA SER A 88 2.80 -3.11 -18.41
C SER A 88 3.70 -1.95 -18.08
N ALA A 89 3.14 -0.84 -17.63
CA ALA A 89 3.90 0.35 -17.31
C ALA A 89 3.17 1.12 -16.24
N GLU A 90 3.93 1.89 -15.48
CA GLU A 90 3.33 2.75 -14.49
C GLU A 90 2.49 3.81 -15.15
N PRO A 91 1.39 4.25 -14.50
CA PRO A 91 0.64 5.37 -15.01
C PRO A 91 1.56 6.56 -15.16
N ARG A 92 1.42 7.25 -16.26
CA ARG A 92 2.19 8.46 -16.42
C ARG A 92 1.52 9.55 -15.64
N ALA A 93 2.04 9.82 -14.50
CA ALA A 93 1.70 11.02 -13.82
C ALA A 93 2.45 12.13 -14.53
N GLY A 94 1.88 13.27 -14.70
CA GLY A 94 2.62 14.39 -15.24
C GLY A 94 3.81 14.67 -14.34
N VAL A 95 3.98 15.90 -13.95
CA VAL A 95 5.05 16.18 -13.03
C VAL A 95 4.65 15.67 -11.66
N TYR A 96 5.44 14.75 -11.17
CA TYR A 96 5.17 14.11 -9.91
C TYR A 96 6.08 14.73 -8.87
N GLN A 97 5.51 15.36 -7.91
CA GLN A 97 6.29 16.06 -6.91
C GLN A 97 5.97 15.60 -5.52
#